data_001fd5f9f6103240fb060bc1f024a17f
#
_entry.id   001fd5f9f6103240fb060bc1f024a17f
#
_cell.length_a   1.000
_cell.length_b   1.000
_cell.length_c   1.000
_cell.angle_alpha   90.00
_cell.angle_beta   90.00
_cell.angle_gamma   90.00
#
_symmetry.space_group_name_H-M   'P 1'
#
loop_
_entity.id
_entity.type
_entity.pdbx_description
1 polymer ?
#
loop_
_entity_poly.entity_id
_entity_poly.type
_entity_poly.pdbx_seq_one_letter_code
_entity_poly.pdbx_strand_id
1 'polypeptide(L)'
;MRKLLILLILGAVMLFGGATSAGAAASSHHPLYMPNASNMSNPALQPPPVCCIPVYQVAAGVPAPVNMAYFGGHVQVTPKIYLVFWGWGQSGAFNHTTPGMPTYDPDGAAARMTNFVSAMGGTAWAGVSTQYYETVNGQNVYIQNPSNVLGGVWYDNTNPIHNNVSGIELAQEAQRAAAHFGVTDLDNAQFVIAQPQLYNEAGFNSGAGYCAWHDYTQPQYYPGVQPGISFTNMPYVLNSGTGCGENSVNTGYFAGRLDGFTIVVGHEIEETITDPGAEDVINGQNLGGWYDFSAWENGDKCAWVGYTLGIEPANTVPGGLNNITGNDGKQYPVQSLWSNDSAGGTGYCAGAGDDLPVTG
;
A
#
# COMPACT_ATOMS: atom_id res chain seq x y z
N MET A 1 -26.14 57.42 71.37
CA MET A 1 -25.61 57.50 70.00
C MET A 1 -24.79 56.22 69.80
N ARG A 2 -25.41 55.16 69.19
CA ARG A 2 -24.77 53.89 68.90
C ARG A 2 -24.27 53.90 67.44
N LYS A 3 -22.96 53.76 67.27
CA LYS A 3 -22.37 53.66 65.95
C LYS A 3 -22.44 52.19 65.50
N LEU A 4 -23.10 51.94 64.39
CA LEU A 4 -23.22 50.64 63.77
C LEU A 4 -22.00 50.44 62.87
N LEU A 5 -21.22 49.40 63.17
CA LEU A 5 -20.06 48.99 62.38
C LEU A 5 -20.51 47.97 61.36
N ILE A 6 -20.49 48.32 60.07
CA ILE A 6 -20.77 47.37 58.97
C ILE A 6 -19.48 46.71 58.57
N LEU A 7 -19.41 45.40 58.76
CA LEU A 7 -18.28 44.55 58.33
C LEU A 7 -18.56 44.10 56.88
N LEU A 8 -17.77 44.61 55.97
CA LEU A 8 -17.77 44.12 54.56
C LEU A 8 -16.88 42.86 54.49
N ILE A 9 -17.49 41.70 54.27
CA ILE A 9 -16.78 40.45 53.93
C ILE A 9 -16.57 40.46 52.42
N LEU A 10 -15.32 40.70 51.97
CA LEU A 10 -14.91 40.43 50.59
C LEU A 10 -14.72 38.90 50.43
N GLY A 11 -15.66 38.26 49.74
CA GLY A 11 -15.53 36.90 49.28
C GLY A 11 -14.61 36.85 48.08
N ALA A 12 -13.41 36.33 48.24
CA ALA A 12 -12.54 36.02 47.11
C ALA A 12 -13.08 34.76 46.42
N VAL A 13 -13.67 34.91 45.23
CA VAL A 13 -14.00 33.83 44.34
C VAL A 13 -12.71 33.40 43.65
N MET A 14 -12.13 32.29 44.12
CA MET A 14 -11.07 31.61 43.39
C MET A 14 -11.70 30.91 42.17
N LEU A 15 -11.53 31.47 40.99
CA LEU A 15 -11.73 30.80 39.72
C LEU A 15 -10.61 29.75 39.54
N PHE A 16 -10.89 28.53 39.88
CA PHE A 16 -10.08 27.41 39.39
C PHE A 16 -10.29 27.32 37.87
N GLY A 17 -9.40 27.94 37.13
CA GLY A 17 -9.24 27.68 35.72
C GLY A 17 -8.73 26.26 35.58
N GLY A 18 -9.63 25.32 35.33
CA GLY A 18 -9.27 23.99 34.87
C GLY A 18 -8.55 24.14 33.54
N ALA A 19 -7.22 24.01 33.54
CA ALA A 19 -6.49 23.75 32.33
C ALA A 19 -6.97 22.39 31.81
N THR A 20 -7.88 22.40 30.85
CA THR A 20 -8.10 21.22 30.00
C THR A 20 -6.77 20.99 29.29
N SER A 21 -6.01 20.01 29.74
CA SER A 21 -4.94 19.44 28.92
C SER A 21 -5.61 19.04 27.61
N ALA A 22 -5.31 19.74 26.53
CA ALA A 22 -5.57 19.23 25.21
C ALA A 22 -4.81 17.90 25.17
N GLY A 23 -5.53 16.79 25.26
CA GLY A 23 -4.95 15.47 25.06
C GLY A 23 -4.31 15.51 23.68
N ALA A 24 -3.02 15.21 23.61
CA ALA A 24 -2.38 14.99 22.34
C ALA A 24 -3.26 13.97 21.60
N ALA A 25 -3.65 14.27 20.38
CA ALA A 25 -4.36 13.32 19.56
C ALA A 25 -3.52 12.04 19.47
N ALA A 26 -4.13 10.90 19.75
CA ALA A 26 -3.41 9.64 19.74
C ALA A 26 -2.87 9.41 18.32
N SER A 27 -1.60 9.02 18.22
CA SER A 27 -1.05 8.52 16.97
C SER A 27 -1.67 7.16 16.68
N SER A 28 -2.05 6.92 15.43
CA SER A 28 -2.52 5.63 14.94
C SER A 28 -1.57 5.14 13.84
N HIS A 29 -1.39 3.84 13.79
CA HIS A 29 -0.52 3.17 12.81
C HIS A 29 -1.27 1.98 12.23
N HIS A 30 -1.37 1.92 10.94
CA HIS A 30 -2.12 0.92 10.22
C HIS A 30 -1.39 0.57 8.92
N PRO A 31 -0.47 -0.43 8.93
CA PRO A 31 0.02 -1.00 7.69
C PRO A 31 -1.17 -1.49 6.86
N LEU A 32 -1.20 -1.12 5.59
CA LEU A 32 -2.28 -1.48 4.70
C LEU A 32 -2.00 -2.84 4.07
N TYR A 33 -2.97 -3.72 4.11
CA TYR A 33 -2.82 -5.11 3.74
C TYR A 33 -3.65 -5.44 2.51
N MET A 34 -3.00 -5.91 1.43
CA MET A 34 -3.72 -6.58 0.36
C MET A 34 -4.36 -7.87 0.90
N PRO A 35 -5.70 -7.98 0.98
CA PRO A 35 -6.35 -9.14 1.55
C PRO A 35 -6.14 -10.39 0.70
N ASN A 36 -6.05 -11.54 1.38
CA ASN A 36 -6.05 -12.83 0.71
C ASN A 36 -7.43 -13.09 0.07
N ALA A 37 -7.45 -13.53 -1.18
CA ALA A 37 -8.67 -13.77 -1.95
C ALA A 37 -9.67 -14.70 -1.25
N SER A 38 -9.19 -15.67 -0.47
CA SER A 38 -10.03 -16.59 0.30
C SER A 38 -10.72 -15.93 1.49
N ASN A 39 -10.28 -14.76 1.91
CA ASN A 39 -10.73 -14.07 3.12
C ASN A 39 -11.46 -12.76 2.83
N MET A 40 -11.72 -12.43 1.57
CA MET A 40 -12.39 -11.20 1.15
C MET A 40 -13.73 -10.94 1.85
N SER A 41 -14.42 -11.98 2.31
CA SER A 41 -15.67 -11.86 3.07
C SER A 41 -15.47 -11.76 4.58
N ASN A 42 -14.24 -11.77 5.09
CA ASN A 42 -13.97 -11.73 6.53
C ASN A 42 -13.88 -10.27 7.02
N PRO A 43 -14.87 -9.77 7.78
CA PRO A 43 -14.87 -8.38 8.25
C PRO A 43 -13.74 -8.04 9.22
N ALA A 44 -13.04 -9.05 9.79
CA ALA A 44 -11.90 -8.83 10.68
C ALA A 44 -10.61 -8.46 9.93
N LEU A 45 -10.57 -8.64 8.61
CA LEU A 45 -9.44 -8.31 7.73
C LEU A 45 -9.70 -7.02 6.94
N GLN A 46 -10.79 -6.34 7.24
CA GLN A 46 -11.04 -5.01 6.70
C GLN A 46 -10.14 -4.01 7.43
N PRO A 47 -9.64 -2.97 6.74
CA PRO A 47 -8.98 -1.88 7.42
C PRO A 47 -9.82 -1.45 8.62
N PRO A 48 -9.21 -1.17 9.77
CA PRO A 48 -9.96 -0.64 10.89
C PRO A 48 -10.60 0.68 10.46
N PRO A 49 -11.81 0.96 10.93
CA PRO A 49 -12.42 2.26 10.65
C PRO A 49 -11.47 3.36 11.11
N VAL A 50 -11.18 4.29 10.22
CA VAL A 50 -10.28 5.43 10.49
C VAL A 50 -10.73 6.10 11.78
N CYS A 51 -9.91 6.02 12.82
CA CYS A 51 -10.20 6.71 14.05
C CYS A 51 -10.12 8.22 13.79
N CYS A 52 -11.22 8.92 14.05
CA CYS A 52 -11.27 10.38 14.20
C CYS A 52 -11.53 11.25 12.97
N ILE A 53 -11.87 10.70 11.82
CA ILE A 53 -12.59 11.45 10.79
C ILE A 53 -14.07 11.48 11.19
N PRO A 54 -14.77 12.62 11.17
CA PRO A 54 -16.20 12.63 11.42
C PRO A 54 -16.86 11.72 10.39
N VAL A 55 -17.41 10.60 10.88
CA VAL A 55 -18.17 9.67 10.05
C VAL A 55 -19.33 10.48 9.48
N TYR A 56 -19.23 10.88 8.22
CA TYR A 56 -20.42 11.26 7.47
C TYR A 56 -21.24 9.97 7.40
N GLN A 57 -22.28 9.91 8.23
CA GLN A 57 -23.24 8.81 8.14
C GLN A 57 -23.85 8.86 6.75
N VAL A 58 -23.38 8.00 5.87
CA VAL A 58 -24.10 7.68 4.64
C VAL A 58 -25.42 7.11 5.10
N ALA A 59 -26.51 7.77 4.76
CA ALA A 59 -27.84 7.34 5.14
C ALA A 59 -28.03 5.88 4.72
N ALA A 60 -28.47 5.05 5.66
CA ALA A 60 -28.71 3.63 5.42
C ALA A 60 -29.57 3.45 4.17
N GLY A 61 -29.02 2.85 3.12
CA GLY A 61 -29.78 2.45 1.94
C GLY A 61 -29.21 2.77 0.56
N VAL A 62 -28.11 3.48 0.44
CA VAL A 62 -27.42 3.69 -0.85
C VAL A 62 -25.91 3.56 -0.64
N PRO A 63 -25.30 2.45 -1.02
CA PRO A 63 -23.86 2.44 -1.21
C PRO A 63 -23.58 3.21 -2.50
N ALA A 64 -23.28 4.50 -2.39
CA ALA A 64 -22.62 5.18 -3.46
C ALA A 64 -21.18 4.66 -3.53
N PRO A 65 -20.63 4.33 -4.69
CA PRO A 65 -19.20 4.12 -4.83
C PRO A 65 -18.54 5.41 -4.35
N VAL A 66 -17.79 5.33 -3.25
CA VAL A 66 -17.14 6.51 -2.70
C VAL A 66 -15.80 6.62 -3.41
N ASN A 67 -15.61 7.67 -4.20
CA ASN A 67 -14.33 8.01 -4.74
C ASN A 67 -13.30 8.19 -3.62
N MET A 68 -12.04 7.94 -3.92
CA MET A 68 -10.96 8.28 -3.02
C MET A 68 -10.91 9.80 -2.83
N ALA A 69 -10.56 10.23 -1.62
CA ALA A 69 -10.36 11.62 -1.26
C ALA A 69 -8.89 11.88 -0.97
N TYR A 70 -8.45 13.12 -1.20
CA TYR A 70 -7.11 13.54 -0.82
C TYR A 70 -7.08 13.96 0.65
N PHE A 71 -6.23 13.32 1.45
CA PHE A 71 -6.12 13.59 2.89
C PHE A 71 -4.96 14.52 3.27
N GLY A 72 -4.21 14.98 2.29
CA GLY A 72 -3.21 16.03 2.48
C GLY A 72 -1.77 15.54 2.60
N GLY A 73 -1.54 14.23 2.60
CA GLY A 73 -0.20 13.63 2.54
C GLY A 73 0.45 13.76 1.17
N HIS A 74 1.69 13.30 1.07
CA HIS A 74 2.37 13.31 -0.22
C HIS A 74 1.98 12.09 -1.08
N VAL A 75 2.26 12.17 -2.37
CA VAL A 75 2.20 11.08 -3.32
C VAL A 75 3.55 10.96 -4.02
N GLN A 76 3.86 9.84 -4.62
CA GLN A 76 5.08 9.70 -5.42
C GLN A 76 4.85 10.31 -6.81
N VAL A 77 5.20 11.57 -6.97
CA VAL A 77 4.97 12.32 -8.24
C VAL A 77 5.76 11.72 -9.40
N THR A 78 6.99 11.27 -9.14
CA THR A 78 7.86 10.63 -10.14
C THR A 78 8.40 9.31 -9.59
N PRO A 79 7.56 8.26 -9.51
CA PRO A 79 7.85 7.05 -8.76
C PRO A 79 9.11 6.33 -9.25
N LYS A 80 9.90 5.82 -8.30
CA LYS A 80 11.05 4.93 -8.49
C LYS A 80 10.95 3.74 -7.57
N ILE A 81 10.88 2.55 -8.15
CA ILE A 81 10.71 1.29 -7.45
C ILE A 81 12.04 0.55 -7.37
N TYR A 82 12.45 0.15 -6.19
CA TYR A 82 13.64 -0.63 -5.91
C TYR A 82 13.25 -2.01 -5.42
N LEU A 83 13.64 -3.05 -6.16
CA LEU A 83 13.37 -4.44 -5.77
C LEU A 83 14.55 -4.98 -4.95
N VAL A 84 14.25 -5.45 -3.75
CA VAL A 84 15.22 -6.02 -2.82
C VAL A 84 14.86 -7.47 -2.56
N PHE A 85 15.66 -8.39 -3.09
CA PHE A 85 15.52 -9.83 -2.86
C PHE A 85 16.36 -10.21 -1.65
N TRP A 86 15.79 -10.02 -0.44
CA TRP A 86 16.49 -10.20 0.81
C TRP A 86 16.65 -11.66 1.17
N GLY A 87 17.90 -12.15 1.21
CA GLY A 87 18.22 -13.51 1.59
C GLY A 87 17.91 -14.60 0.54
N TRP A 88 17.58 -14.23 -0.70
CA TRP A 88 17.24 -15.21 -1.75
C TRP A 88 18.39 -16.16 -2.10
N GLY A 89 19.64 -15.73 -1.95
CA GLY A 89 20.82 -16.60 -2.11
C GLY A 89 21.26 -17.30 -0.83
N GLN A 90 20.54 -17.10 0.28
CA GLN A 90 20.89 -17.72 1.55
C GLN A 90 20.61 -19.22 1.54
N SER A 91 21.47 -20.00 2.22
CA SER A 91 21.23 -21.42 2.38
C SER A 91 19.90 -21.70 3.10
N GLY A 92 19.06 -22.53 2.52
CA GLY A 92 17.74 -22.83 3.06
C GLY A 92 16.66 -21.81 2.72
N ALA A 93 16.91 -20.87 1.82
CA ALA A 93 15.91 -19.91 1.34
C ALA A 93 14.75 -20.59 0.59
N PHE A 94 15.04 -21.69 -0.10
CA PHE A 94 14.07 -22.48 -0.86
C PHE A 94 14.19 -23.97 -0.51
N ASN A 95 13.07 -24.68 -0.55
CA ASN A 95 13.03 -26.14 -0.27
C ASN A 95 13.18 -27.00 -1.52
N HIS A 96 13.35 -26.39 -2.70
CA HIS A 96 13.48 -27.08 -3.98
C HIS A 96 14.41 -26.32 -4.93
N THR A 97 14.79 -27.02 -6.00
CA THR A 97 15.51 -26.47 -7.14
C THR A 97 14.80 -26.92 -8.42
N THR A 98 14.78 -26.04 -9.41
CA THR A 98 14.22 -26.37 -10.73
C THR A 98 15.35 -26.47 -11.75
N PRO A 99 15.47 -27.56 -12.52
CA PRO A 99 16.51 -27.69 -13.53
C PRO A 99 16.49 -26.53 -14.52
N GLY A 100 17.64 -25.89 -14.71
CA GLY A 100 17.79 -24.74 -15.60
C GLY A 100 17.45 -23.38 -14.99
N MET A 101 16.93 -23.36 -13.76
CA MET A 101 16.68 -22.12 -13.00
C MET A 101 17.83 -21.86 -12.01
N PRO A 102 18.10 -20.59 -11.66
CA PRO A 102 19.04 -20.26 -10.60
C PRO A 102 18.57 -20.83 -9.25
N THR A 103 19.50 -21.27 -8.42
CA THR A 103 19.16 -21.83 -7.08
C THR A 103 18.57 -20.78 -6.14
N TYR A 104 18.83 -19.51 -6.39
CA TYR A 104 18.27 -18.37 -5.66
C TYR A 104 16.95 -17.87 -6.25
N ASP A 105 16.46 -18.43 -7.34
CA ASP A 105 15.15 -18.12 -7.93
C ASP A 105 14.60 -19.37 -8.66
N PRO A 106 14.31 -20.45 -7.94
CA PRO A 106 13.97 -21.74 -8.55
C PRO A 106 12.63 -21.75 -9.29
N ASP A 107 11.74 -20.83 -8.98
CA ASP A 107 10.45 -20.66 -9.66
C ASP A 107 10.47 -19.58 -10.74
N GLY A 108 11.48 -18.71 -10.77
CA GLY A 108 11.54 -17.55 -11.65
C GLY A 108 10.75 -16.33 -11.14
N ALA A 109 10.41 -16.32 -9.86
CA ALA A 109 9.58 -15.27 -9.25
C ALA A 109 10.30 -13.91 -9.20
N ALA A 110 11.59 -13.89 -8.84
CA ALA A 110 12.38 -12.67 -8.86
C ALA A 110 12.51 -12.09 -10.28
N ALA A 111 12.76 -12.96 -11.26
CA ALA A 111 12.80 -12.54 -12.66
C ALA A 111 11.43 -12.03 -13.13
N ARG A 112 10.32 -12.65 -12.70
CA ARG A 112 8.95 -12.23 -13.03
C ARG A 112 8.65 -10.83 -12.51
N MET A 113 8.91 -10.57 -11.22
CA MET A 113 8.73 -9.25 -10.60
C MET A 113 9.62 -8.19 -11.26
N THR A 114 10.89 -8.50 -11.48
CA THR A 114 11.83 -7.57 -12.12
C THR A 114 11.38 -7.18 -13.53
N ASN A 115 10.98 -8.15 -14.34
CA ASN A 115 10.48 -7.89 -15.69
C ASN A 115 9.21 -7.04 -15.67
N PHE A 116 8.28 -7.35 -14.78
CA PHE A 116 7.03 -6.60 -14.64
C PHE A 116 7.31 -5.14 -14.26
N VAL A 117 8.05 -4.88 -13.19
CA VAL A 117 8.35 -3.51 -12.75
C VAL A 117 9.14 -2.73 -13.81
N SER A 118 10.03 -3.41 -14.56
CA SER A 118 10.70 -2.77 -15.70
C SER A 118 9.75 -2.36 -16.82
N ALA A 119 8.62 -3.03 -16.96
CA ALA A 119 7.73 -2.92 -18.10
C ALA A 119 6.39 -2.23 -17.82
N MET A 120 6.03 -2.01 -16.54
CA MET A 120 4.72 -1.46 -16.15
C MET A 120 4.60 0.04 -16.42
N GLY A 121 5.69 0.79 -16.27
CA GLY A 121 5.66 2.24 -16.48
C GLY A 121 5.30 2.63 -17.92
N GLY A 122 4.55 3.71 -18.08
CA GLY A 122 4.04 4.16 -19.39
C GLY A 122 2.86 3.35 -19.92
N THR A 123 2.40 2.29 -19.24
CA THR A 123 1.20 1.54 -19.63
C THR A 123 -0.07 2.31 -19.23
N ALA A 124 -1.19 2.01 -19.88
CA ALA A 124 -2.48 2.57 -19.49
C ALA A 124 -2.88 2.17 -18.06
N TRP A 125 -2.48 0.97 -17.63
CA TRP A 125 -2.72 0.49 -16.29
C TRP A 125 -2.04 1.36 -15.21
N ALA A 126 -0.72 1.58 -15.30
CA ALA A 126 -0.01 2.50 -14.40
C ALA A 126 -0.46 3.96 -14.58
N GLY A 127 -1.02 4.30 -15.76
CA GLY A 127 -1.62 5.60 -16.03
C GLY A 127 -2.87 5.92 -15.20
N VAL A 128 -3.52 4.92 -14.58
CA VAL A 128 -4.67 5.15 -13.69
C VAL A 128 -4.32 6.10 -12.56
N SER A 129 -3.12 5.99 -12.00
CA SER A 129 -2.69 6.81 -10.87
C SER A 129 -2.41 8.28 -11.23
N THR A 130 -2.32 8.64 -12.52
CA THR A 130 -1.97 10.02 -12.93
C THR A 130 -3.06 11.07 -12.65
N GLN A 131 -4.26 10.66 -12.31
CA GLN A 131 -5.34 11.55 -11.88
C GLN A 131 -5.17 12.05 -10.44
N TYR A 132 -4.34 11.40 -9.65
CA TYR A 132 -4.10 11.73 -8.26
C TYR A 132 -2.92 12.69 -8.12
N TYR A 133 -2.91 13.48 -7.06
CA TYR A 133 -1.95 14.56 -6.89
C TYR A 133 -1.63 14.78 -5.41
N GLU A 134 -0.58 15.53 -5.16
CA GLU A 134 -0.34 16.21 -3.88
C GLU A 134 -0.49 17.73 -4.05
N THR A 135 -0.70 18.43 -2.95
CA THR A 135 -0.77 19.90 -2.97
C THR A 135 0.50 20.50 -2.40
N VAL A 136 1.30 21.11 -3.27
CA VAL A 136 2.54 21.80 -2.91
C VAL A 136 2.34 23.29 -3.08
N ASN A 137 2.50 24.08 -2.01
CA ASN A 137 2.32 25.53 -2.04
C ASN A 137 0.96 25.99 -2.62
N GLY A 138 -0.09 25.22 -2.38
CA GLY A 138 -1.45 25.50 -2.85
C GLY A 138 -1.70 25.14 -4.33
N GLN A 139 -0.79 24.42 -4.97
CA GLN A 139 -0.92 23.94 -6.34
C GLN A 139 -0.91 22.40 -6.36
N ASN A 140 -1.76 21.81 -7.17
CA ASN A 140 -1.79 20.37 -7.35
C ASN A 140 -0.64 19.93 -8.29
N VAL A 141 0.15 18.99 -7.83
CA VAL A 141 1.23 18.34 -8.57
C VAL A 141 0.82 16.89 -8.78
N TYR A 142 0.55 16.54 -10.03
CA TYR A 142 -0.02 15.24 -10.39
C TYR A 142 1.06 14.17 -10.53
N ILE A 143 0.69 12.94 -10.19
CA ILE A 143 1.51 11.75 -10.40
C ILE A 143 1.80 11.60 -11.90
N GLN A 144 3.04 11.28 -12.22
CA GLN A 144 3.51 11.01 -13.58
C GLN A 144 3.62 9.50 -13.81
N ASN A 145 3.50 9.10 -15.06
CA ASN A 145 3.66 7.70 -15.48
C ASN A 145 4.88 7.55 -16.43
N PRO A 146 6.11 7.65 -15.90
CA PRO A 146 7.30 7.49 -16.74
C PRO A 146 7.49 6.03 -17.14
N SER A 147 7.96 5.79 -18.36
CA SER A 147 8.23 4.44 -18.87
C SER A 147 9.34 3.69 -18.13
N ASN A 148 10.18 4.39 -17.38
CA ASN A 148 11.28 3.82 -16.61
C ASN A 148 11.07 4.07 -15.12
N VAL A 149 10.30 3.20 -14.47
CA VAL A 149 10.01 3.29 -13.03
C VAL A 149 10.96 2.42 -12.18
N LEU A 150 11.56 1.37 -12.74
CA LEU A 150 12.52 0.54 -12.01
C LEU A 150 13.80 1.33 -11.69
N GLY A 151 14.04 1.58 -10.40
CA GLY A 151 15.23 2.26 -9.89
C GLY A 151 16.44 1.35 -9.75
N GLY A 152 16.20 0.09 -9.38
CA GLY A 152 17.27 -0.90 -9.22
C GLY A 152 16.78 -2.24 -8.69
N VAL A 153 17.68 -3.22 -8.74
CA VAL A 153 17.46 -4.58 -8.21
C VAL A 153 18.66 -4.96 -7.36
N TRP A 154 18.41 -5.43 -6.16
CA TRP A 154 19.45 -5.86 -5.24
C TRP A 154 19.12 -7.21 -4.61
N TYR A 155 20.06 -8.15 -4.67
CA TYR A 155 20.00 -9.41 -3.93
C TYR A 155 20.84 -9.24 -2.67
N ASP A 156 20.20 -8.83 -1.54
CA ASP A 156 20.95 -8.73 -0.28
C ASP A 156 21.09 -10.12 0.37
N ASN A 157 22.29 -10.65 0.31
CA ASN A 157 22.71 -11.87 1.00
C ASN A 157 23.76 -11.57 2.09
N THR A 158 24.04 -10.28 2.36
CA THR A 158 25.04 -9.84 3.35
C THR A 158 24.44 -9.73 4.74
N ASN A 159 23.17 -9.35 4.81
CA ASN A 159 22.40 -9.32 6.04
C ASN A 159 21.45 -10.52 6.07
N PRO A 160 21.72 -11.58 6.88
CA PRO A 160 20.91 -12.77 6.83
C PRO A 160 19.46 -12.48 7.21
N ILE A 161 18.52 -12.94 6.39
CA ILE A 161 17.11 -13.00 6.75
C ILE A 161 16.86 -14.23 7.64
N HIS A 162 15.90 -14.15 8.55
CA HIS A 162 15.44 -15.29 9.34
C HIS A 162 13.92 -15.45 9.22
N ASN A 163 13.41 -16.58 9.68
CA ASN A 163 11.96 -16.78 9.71
C ASN A 163 11.30 -15.91 10.77
N ASN A 164 10.07 -15.50 10.52
CA ASN A 164 9.30 -14.57 11.37
C ASN A 164 9.94 -13.17 11.44
N VAL A 165 10.33 -12.63 10.31
CA VAL A 165 10.79 -11.24 10.18
C VAL A 165 9.70 -10.29 10.65
N SER A 166 10.09 -9.29 11.41
CA SER A 166 9.20 -8.24 11.90
C SER A 166 9.14 -7.03 10.96
N GLY A 167 8.09 -6.22 11.07
CA GLY A 167 7.96 -4.98 10.29
C GLY A 167 9.14 -4.02 10.48
N ILE A 168 9.69 -3.91 11.70
CA ILE A 168 10.87 -3.06 11.92
C ILE A 168 12.13 -3.59 11.21
N GLU A 169 12.28 -4.90 11.08
CA GLU A 169 13.41 -5.48 10.35
C GLU A 169 13.26 -5.28 8.84
N LEU A 170 12.03 -5.30 8.32
CA LEU A 170 11.73 -4.94 6.94
C LEU A 170 12.03 -3.46 6.67
N ALA A 171 11.63 -2.56 7.57
CA ALA A 171 11.95 -1.14 7.49
C ALA A 171 13.47 -0.89 7.55
N GLN A 172 14.20 -1.64 8.37
CA GLN A 172 15.66 -1.58 8.42
C GLN A 172 16.31 -2.06 7.12
N GLU A 173 15.73 -3.10 6.49
CA GLU A 173 16.20 -3.56 5.17
C GLU A 173 15.94 -2.51 4.11
N ALA A 174 14.79 -1.85 4.11
CA ALA A 174 14.49 -0.75 3.22
C ALA A 174 15.48 0.42 3.39
N GLN A 175 15.85 0.75 4.62
CA GLN A 175 16.89 1.74 4.90
C GLN A 175 18.26 1.31 4.35
N ARG A 176 18.63 0.03 4.49
CA ARG A 176 19.86 -0.50 3.88
C ARG A 176 19.84 -0.41 2.36
N ALA A 177 18.67 -0.70 1.76
CA ALA A 177 18.48 -0.58 0.32
C ALA A 177 18.59 0.88 -0.15
N ALA A 178 17.99 1.82 0.56
CA ALA A 178 18.15 3.25 0.25
C ALA A 178 19.62 3.67 0.24
N ALA A 179 20.39 3.21 1.22
CA ALA A 179 21.83 3.46 1.29
C ALA A 179 22.60 2.72 0.17
N HIS A 180 22.25 1.48 -0.13
CA HIS A 180 22.86 0.66 -1.18
C HIS A 180 22.75 1.33 -2.56
N PHE A 181 21.56 1.82 -2.89
CA PHE A 181 21.30 2.49 -4.17
C PHE A 181 21.70 3.97 -4.17
N GLY A 182 22.07 4.54 -3.02
CA GLY A 182 22.39 5.96 -2.88
C GLY A 182 21.18 6.87 -3.13
N VAL A 183 19.98 6.43 -2.75
CA VAL A 183 18.74 7.18 -2.94
C VAL A 183 18.71 8.39 -2.01
N THR A 184 18.49 9.56 -2.58
CA THR A 184 18.38 10.84 -1.86
C THR A 184 16.99 11.45 -1.94
N ASP A 185 16.21 11.10 -2.96
CA ASP A 185 14.82 11.48 -3.13
C ASP A 185 13.93 10.35 -2.60
N LEU A 186 13.66 10.38 -1.30
CA LEU A 186 12.82 9.38 -0.63
C LEU A 186 11.34 9.58 -0.90
N ASP A 187 10.91 10.80 -1.19
CA ASP A 187 9.51 11.11 -1.43
C ASP A 187 8.98 10.43 -2.72
N ASN A 188 9.88 10.14 -3.66
CA ASN A 188 9.55 9.45 -4.91
C ASN A 188 10.09 8.01 -4.98
N ALA A 189 10.63 7.49 -3.91
CA ALA A 189 11.22 6.15 -3.87
C ALA A 189 10.42 5.19 -2.99
N GLN A 190 10.28 3.95 -3.46
CA GLN A 190 9.73 2.85 -2.67
C GLN A 190 10.59 1.60 -2.79
N PHE A 191 10.66 0.83 -1.70
CA PHE A 191 11.51 -0.35 -1.59
C PHE A 191 10.65 -1.60 -1.37
N VAL A 192 10.54 -2.45 -2.37
CA VAL A 192 9.83 -3.72 -2.27
C VAL A 192 10.78 -4.75 -1.68
N ILE A 193 10.53 -5.16 -0.42
CA ILE A 193 11.36 -6.13 0.29
C ILE A 193 10.78 -7.53 0.07
N ALA A 194 11.27 -8.20 -0.96
CA ALA A 194 10.83 -9.53 -1.33
C ALA A 194 11.55 -10.61 -0.52
N GLN A 195 10.77 -11.45 0.14
CA GLN A 195 11.26 -12.53 0.98
C GLN A 195 11.28 -13.85 0.22
N PRO A 196 12.23 -14.77 0.49
CA PRO A 196 12.27 -16.06 -0.16
C PRO A 196 11.29 -17.04 0.49
N GLN A 197 11.10 -18.21 -0.13
CA GLN A 197 10.05 -19.18 0.23
C GLN A 197 10.03 -19.58 1.72
N LEU A 198 11.19 -19.78 2.35
CA LEU A 198 11.26 -20.34 3.70
C LEU A 198 11.54 -19.29 4.80
N TYR A 199 11.75 -18.04 4.44
CA TYR A 199 11.99 -16.94 5.38
C TYR A 199 10.98 -15.83 5.12
N ASN A 200 9.82 -15.88 5.77
CA ASN A 200 8.75 -14.90 5.61
C ASN A 200 8.55 -14.10 6.89
N GLU A 201 7.76 -13.05 6.76
CA GLU A 201 7.25 -12.30 7.89
C GLU A 201 6.50 -13.19 8.90
N ALA A 202 6.50 -12.76 10.14
CA ALA A 202 5.79 -13.44 11.20
C ALA A 202 4.28 -13.56 10.89
N GLY A 203 3.80 -14.79 10.83
CA GLY A 203 2.39 -15.07 10.56
C GLY A 203 2.02 -15.27 9.10
N PHE A 204 2.90 -14.97 8.14
CA PHE A 204 2.60 -15.25 6.74
C PHE A 204 2.69 -16.75 6.42
N ASN A 205 1.58 -17.31 6.01
CA ASN A 205 1.43 -18.74 5.61
C ASN A 205 0.15 -18.90 4.78
N SER A 206 -0.17 -20.12 4.37
CA SER A 206 -1.38 -20.42 3.58
C SER A 206 -2.71 -20.01 4.23
N GLY A 207 -2.71 -19.72 5.51
CA GLY A 207 -3.87 -19.22 6.26
C GLY A 207 -3.77 -17.73 6.61
N ALA A 208 -2.74 -17.03 6.13
CA ALA A 208 -2.61 -15.60 6.31
C ALA A 208 -3.81 -14.87 5.67
N GLY A 209 -4.31 -13.85 6.34
CA GLY A 209 -5.44 -13.06 5.86
C GLY A 209 -5.09 -12.09 4.74
N TYR A 210 -3.81 -11.94 4.42
CA TYR A 210 -3.27 -10.97 3.49
C TYR A 210 -2.24 -11.60 2.55
N CYS A 211 -1.85 -10.89 1.50
CA CYS A 211 -0.84 -11.29 0.52
C CYS A 211 0.45 -10.48 0.61
N ALA A 212 0.33 -9.19 0.88
CA ALA A 212 1.41 -8.24 1.11
C ALA A 212 0.88 -7.07 1.93
N TRP A 213 1.72 -6.10 2.22
CA TRP A 213 1.35 -4.80 2.77
C TRP A 213 2.48 -3.80 2.53
N HIS A 214 2.13 -2.52 2.49
CA HIS A 214 3.11 -1.44 2.45
C HIS A 214 2.99 -0.53 3.67
N ASP A 215 4.03 0.28 3.89
CA ASP A 215 4.08 1.21 5.01
C ASP A 215 5.13 2.30 4.79
N TYR A 216 5.14 3.28 5.69
CA TYR A 216 6.00 4.45 5.66
C TYR A 216 6.71 4.65 6.99
N THR A 217 8.03 4.72 6.98
CA THR A 217 8.79 4.77 8.23
C THR A 217 8.59 6.07 9.00
N GLN A 218 8.13 5.92 10.25
CA GLN A 218 8.01 7.00 11.22
C GLN A 218 8.70 6.61 12.55
N PRO A 219 9.37 7.54 13.25
CA PRO A 219 10.12 7.21 14.47
C PRO A 219 9.29 6.56 15.57
N GLN A 220 7.99 6.83 15.61
CA GLN A 220 7.06 6.27 16.58
C GLN A 220 6.85 4.76 16.39
N TYR A 221 6.86 4.30 15.16
CA TYR A 221 6.56 2.91 14.77
C TYR A 221 7.83 2.13 14.43
N TYR A 222 8.82 2.83 13.87
CA TYR A 222 10.11 2.26 13.43
C TYR A 222 11.28 2.96 14.14
N PRO A 223 11.44 2.80 15.48
CA PRO A 223 12.48 3.47 16.23
C PRO A 223 13.88 3.07 15.73
N GLY A 224 14.71 4.07 15.44
CA GLY A 224 16.06 3.86 14.93
C GLY A 224 16.16 3.68 13.41
N VAL A 225 15.06 3.69 12.70
CA VAL A 225 15.02 3.74 11.23
C VAL A 225 14.86 5.19 10.79
N GLN A 226 15.49 5.56 9.67
CA GLN A 226 15.31 6.88 9.06
C GLN A 226 13.84 7.08 8.70
N PRO A 227 13.20 8.20 9.08
CA PRO A 227 11.83 8.49 8.67
C PRO A 227 11.74 8.80 7.17
N GLY A 228 10.56 8.57 6.60
CA GLY A 228 10.27 8.95 5.22
C GLY A 228 10.63 7.88 4.19
N ILE A 229 10.78 6.63 4.57
CA ILE A 229 11.05 5.53 3.64
C ILE A 229 9.75 4.74 3.41
N SER A 230 9.25 4.77 2.18
CA SER A 230 8.15 3.89 1.77
C SER A 230 8.70 2.49 1.48
N PHE A 231 8.06 1.47 2.04
CA PHE A 231 8.49 0.10 1.81
C PHE A 231 7.31 -0.88 1.79
N THR A 232 7.49 -1.94 1.04
CA THR A 232 6.53 -3.04 0.91
C THR A 232 7.10 -4.31 1.51
N ASN A 233 6.33 -4.95 2.37
CA ASN A 233 6.51 -6.35 2.74
C ASN A 233 5.96 -7.22 1.60
N MET A 234 6.83 -7.89 0.86
CA MET A 234 6.45 -8.78 -0.24
C MET A 234 6.83 -10.23 0.10
N PRO A 235 5.96 -10.99 0.77
CA PRO A 235 6.20 -12.39 1.07
C PRO A 235 6.28 -13.25 -0.20
N TYR A 236 6.74 -14.50 -0.04
CA TYR A 236 6.71 -15.47 -1.14
C TYR A 236 5.28 -15.97 -1.35
N VAL A 237 4.51 -15.29 -2.18
CA VAL A 237 3.05 -15.46 -2.31
C VAL A 237 2.60 -16.86 -2.73
N LEU A 238 3.47 -17.65 -3.36
CA LEU A 238 3.20 -19.08 -3.62
C LEU A 238 3.00 -19.90 -2.34
N ASN A 239 3.45 -19.43 -1.19
CA ASN A 239 3.15 -20.08 0.08
C ASN A 239 1.66 -20.01 0.45
N SER A 240 0.93 -19.05 -0.12
CA SER A 240 -0.53 -18.92 -0.01
C SER A 240 -1.30 -19.46 -1.25
N GLY A 241 -0.58 -19.81 -2.31
CA GLY A 241 -1.14 -20.42 -3.51
C GLY A 241 -2.23 -19.54 -4.16
N THR A 242 -3.38 -20.14 -4.45
CA THR A 242 -4.52 -19.45 -5.08
C THR A 242 -5.09 -18.33 -4.23
N GLY A 243 -4.85 -18.32 -2.91
CA GLY A 243 -5.26 -17.23 -2.01
C GLY A 243 -4.53 -15.93 -2.32
N CYS A 244 -3.31 -16.00 -2.89
CA CYS A 244 -2.56 -14.83 -3.33
C CYS A 244 -2.24 -14.88 -4.83
N GLY A 245 -3.17 -15.37 -5.63
CA GLY A 245 -3.20 -15.16 -7.06
C GLY A 245 -2.53 -16.23 -7.93
N GLU A 246 -2.07 -17.35 -7.39
CA GLU A 246 -1.61 -18.46 -8.23
C GLU A 246 -2.73 -18.91 -9.18
N ASN A 247 -2.48 -18.96 -10.49
CA ASN A 247 -3.42 -19.34 -11.54
C ASN A 247 -4.71 -18.46 -11.61
N SER A 248 -4.66 -17.22 -11.17
CA SER A 248 -5.84 -16.35 -11.13
C SER A 248 -6.20 -15.74 -12.48
N VAL A 249 -5.23 -15.51 -13.34
CA VAL A 249 -5.42 -14.96 -14.70
C VAL A 249 -5.08 -15.99 -15.77
N ASN A 250 -3.87 -16.55 -15.67
CA ASN A 250 -3.41 -17.56 -16.58
C ASN A 250 -3.58 -18.95 -15.95
N THR A 251 -4.01 -19.92 -16.73
CA THR A 251 -4.26 -21.27 -16.23
C THR A 251 -3.12 -22.23 -16.59
N GLY A 252 -2.83 -23.16 -15.70
CA GLY A 252 -1.81 -24.19 -15.90
C GLY A 252 -0.50 -23.91 -15.18
N TYR A 253 0.20 -24.99 -14.85
CA TYR A 253 1.37 -24.97 -13.95
C TYR A 253 2.46 -23.97 -14.35
N PHE A 254 2.72 -23.81 -15.65
CA PHE A 254 3.78 -22.89 -16.10
C PHE A 254 3.27 -21.50 -16.43
N ALA A 255 2.01 -21.35 -16.84
CA ALA A 255 1.46 -20.06 -17.28
C ALA A 255 0.97 -19.20 -16.12
N GLY A 256 0.26 -19.79 -15.17
CA GLY A 256 -0.40 -19.08 -14.09
C GLY A 256 0.27 -19.13 -12.72
N ARG A 257 1.29 -20.01 -12.55
CA ARG A 257 1.95 -20.21 -11.26
C ARG A 257 2.48 -18.91 -10.64
N LEU A 258 2.99 -18.00 -11.45
CA LEU A 258 3.57 -16.73 -11.02
C LEU A 258 2.63 -15.51 -11.14
N ASP A 259 1.36 -15.74 -11.45
CA ASP A 259 0.39 -14.63 -11.60
C ASP A 259 0.34 -13.76 -10.35
N GLY A 260 0.30 -14.39 -9.17
CA GLY A 260 0.23 -13.70 -7.90
C GLY A 260 1.37 -12.73 -7.65
N PHE A 261 2.57 -13.00 -8.14
CA PHE A 261 3.71 -12.09 -7.90
C PHE A 261 3.53 -10.74 -8.60
N THR A 262 2.97 -10.69 -9.79
CA THR A 262 2.76 -9.43 -10.50
C THR A 262 1.46 -8.74 -10.08
N ILE A 263 0.42 -9.51 -9.72
CA ILE A 263 -0.82 -8.98 -9.16
C ILE A 263 -0.53 -8.29 -7.83
N VAL A 264 0.12 -8.99 -6.89
CA VAL A 264 0.35 -8.49 -5.53
C VAL A 264 1.38 -7.35 -5.51
N VAL A 265 2.52 -7.52 -6.18
CA VAL A 265 3.52 -6.43 -6.19
C VAL A 265 3.00 -5.20 -6.93
N GLY A 266 2.16 -5.38 -7.96
CA GLY A 266 1.54 -4.27 -8.68
C GLY A 266 0.54 -3.50 -7.81
N HIS A 267 -0.26 -4.20 -7.03
CA HIS A 267 -1.18 -3.64 -6.04
C HIS A 267 -0.43 -2.72 -5.08
N GLU A 268 0.53 -3.25 -4.35
CA GLU A 268 1.31 -2.51 -3.36
C GLU A 268 2.10 -1.32 -3.94
N ILE A 269 2.61 -1.48 -5.17
CA ILE A 269 3.32 -0.39 -5.86
C ILE A 269 2.38 0.78 -6.14
N GLU A 270 1.19 0.52 -6.67
CA GLU A 270 0.26 1.58 -7.06
C GLU A 270 -0.39 2.25 -5.84
N GLU A 271 -0.62 1.52 -4.75
CA GLU A 271 -1.04 2.10 -3.48
C GLU A 271 0.06 2.97 -2.90
N THR A 272 1.29 2.48 -2.80
CA THR A 272 2.43 3.30 -2.34
C THR A 272 2.64 4.55 -3.20
N ILE A 273 2.32 4.53 -4.51
CA ILE A 273 2.39 5.72 -5.36
C ILE A 273 1.34 6.76 -4.96
N THR A 274 0.14 6.35 -4.64
CA THR A 274 -0.99 7.24 -4.32
C THR A 274 -1.12 7.58 -2.84
N ASP A 275 -0.61 6.71 -1.97
CA ASP A 275 -0.66 6.84 -0.52
C ASP A 275 0.57 6.25 0.19
N PRO A 276 1.78 6.83 0.00
CA PRO A 276 2.98 6.32 0.67
C PRO A 276 2.92 6.45 2.19
N GLY A 277 2.16 7.40 2.71
CA GLY A 277 2.01 7.66 4.15
C GLY A 277 1.08 6.69 4.84
N ALA A 278 0.44 5.80 4.10
CA ALA A 278 -0.63 4.97 4.58
C ALA A 278 -1.66 5.82 5.36
N GLU A 279 -2.42 5.24 6.25
CA GLU A 279 -3.39 6.00 7.06
C GLU A 279 -2.80 6.52 8.36
N ASP A 280 -1.50 6.70 8.42
CA ASP A 280 -0.82 7.12 9.63
C ASP A 280 -1.26 8.52 10.07
N VAL A 281 -1.61 8.64 11.34
CA VAL A 281 -1.89 9.91 11.99
C VAL A 281 -0.84 10.20 13.04
N ILE A 282 -0.02 11.21 12.80
CA ILE A 282 1.06 11.63 13.69
C ILE A 282 0.73 13.00 14.29
N ASN A 283 0.62 13.08 15.62
CA ASN A 283 0.27 14.30 16.33
C ASN A 283 -1.01 14.98 15.80
N GLY A 284 -1.97 14.21 15.31
CA GLY A 284 -3.22 14.70 14.73
C GLY A 284 -3.10 15.17 13.27
N GLN A 285 -1.95 15.01 12.64
CA GLN A 285 -1.76 15.24 11.21
C GLN A 285 -1.85 13.89 10.49
N ASN A 286 -2.73 13.78 9.51
CA ASN A 286 -2.81 12.64 8.61
C ASN A 286 -1.64 12.71 7.62
N LEU A 287 -0.94 11.61 7.41
CA LEU A 287 0.17 11.49 6.47
C LEU A 287 -0.27 10.87 5.15
N GLY A 288 -1.47 10.31 5.09
CA GLY A 288 -2.01 9.63 3.93
C GLY A 288 -2.31 10.56 2.76
N GLY A 289 -2.15 10.04 1.56
CA GLY A 289 -2.42 10.71 0.29
C GLY A 289 -3.88 10.51 -0.13
N TRP A 290 -4.16 9.43 -0.87
CA TRP A 290 -5.45 9.14 -1.48
C TRP A 290 -6.01 7.80 -1.04
N TYR A 291 -7.14 7.83 -0.32
CA TYR A 291 -7.94 6.67 0.04
C TYR A 291 -9.40 7.10 0.25
N ASP A 292 -10.33 6.17 0.40
CA ASP A 292 -11.71 6.50 0.69
C ASP A 292 -11.98 6.62 2.21
N PHE A 293 -13.18 7.06 2.58
CA PHE A 293 -13.55 7.25 3.99
C PHE A 293 -13.65 5.96 4.82
N SER A 294 -13.48 4.81 4.18
CA SER A 294 -13.37 3.50 4.84
C SER A 294 -11.93 2.98 4.82
N ALA A 295 -10.97 3.86 4.45
CA ALA A 295 -9.57 3.55 4.39
C ALA A 295 -9.18 2.54 3.28
N TRP A 296 -9.94 2.53 2.17
CA TRP A 296 -9.62 1.72 1.00
C TRP A 296 -8.84 2.53 -0.03
N GLU A 297 -7.71 2.00 -0.44
CA GLU A 297 -6.84 2.57 -1.45
C GLU A 297 -7.21 2.14 -2.88
N ASN A 298 -6.47 2.60 -3.87
CA ASN A 298 -6.76 2.36 -5.27
C ASN A 298 -6.66 0.87 -5.66
N GLY A 299 -5.77 0.12 -5.05
CA GLY A 299 -5.63 -1.33 -5.24
C GLY A 299 -6.69 -2.10 -4.48
N ASP A 300 -6.87 -1.79 -3.20
CA ASP A 300 -7.83 -2.43 -2.31
C ASP A 300 -9.26 -2.44 -2.85
N LYS A 301 -9.72 -1.28 -3.32
CA LYS A 301 -11.05 -1.11 -3.91
C LYS A 301 -11.30 -2.03 -5.10
N CYS A 302 -10.25 -2.53 -5.72
CA CYS A 302 -10.29 -3.39 -6.89
C CYS A 302 -9.66 -4.76 -6.67
N ALA A 303 -9.36 -5.13 -5.43
CA ALA A 303 -8.66 -6.35 -5.11
C ALA A 303 -9.39 -7.59 -5.66
N TRP A 304 -8.65 -8.42 -6.37
CA TRP A 304 -9.02 -9.71 -6.97
C TRP A 304 -10.09 -9.69 -8.06
N VAL A 305 -11.19 -8.99 -7.87
CA VAL A 305 -12.35 -9.09 -8.77
C VAL A 305 -13.00 -7.74 -9.08
N GLY A 306 -12.35 -6.63 -8.75
CA GLY A 306 -13.03 -5.33 -8.83
C GLY A 306 -14.23 -5.26 -7.89
N TYR A 307 -14.18 -5.97 -6.79
CA TYR A 307 -15.32 -6.29 -5.96
C TYR A 307 -14.91 -6.36 -4.51
N THR A 308 -14.84 -5.25 -3.87
CA THR A 308 -14.61 -5.28 -2.43
C THR A 308 -15.88 -4.93 -1.69
N LEU A 309 -16.41 -5.92 -0.96
CA LEU A 309 -17.30 -5.74 0.20
C LEU A 309 -18.68 -5.19 -0.06
N GLY A 310 -19.27 -5.41 -1.23
CA GLY A 310 -20.64 -5.01 -1.51
C GLY A 310 -20.86 -3.50 -1.57
N ILE A 311 -19.80 -2.73 -1.73
CA ILE A 311 -19.83 -1.27 -1.90
C ILE A 311 -19.97 -0.90 -3.38
N GLU A 312 -19.63 -1.82 -4.28
CA GLU A 312 -19.71 -1.59 -5.73
C GLU A 312 -21.14 -1.68 -6.24
N PRO A 313 -21.55 -0.75 -7.13
CA PRO A 313 -22.81 -0.92 -7.85
C PRO A 313 -22.78 -2.22 -8.67
N ALA A 314 -23.86 -2.95 -8.68
CA ALA A 314 -24.00 -4.25 -9.34
C ALA A 314 -23.68 -4.28 -10.86
N ASN A 315 -23.26 -3.18 -11.45
CA ASN A 315 -22.98 -2.99 -12.87
C ASN A 315 -21.55 -2.57 -13.15
N THR A 316 -20.70 -2.47 -12.14
CA THR A 316 -19.32 -2.14 -12.36
C THR A 316 -18.51 -3.40 -12.44
N VAL A 317 -17.96 -3.54 -13.54
CA VAL A 317 -16.65 -4.03 -13.91
C VAL A 317 -16.58 -5.35 -14.61
N PRO A 318 -16.19 -5.27 -15.84
CA PRO A 318 -15.27 -6.21 -16.43
C PRO A 318 -13.84 -5.70 -16.24
N GLY A 319 -13.30 -5.60 -15.06
CA GLY A 319 -11.93 -5.09 -14.89
C GLY A 319 -11.05 -6.04 -14.11
N GLY A 320 -11.54 -6.61 -13.11
CA GLY A 320 -10.94 -7.51 -12.14
C GLY A 320 -9.46 -7.84 -12.33
N LEU A 321 -9.21 -9.09 -12.63
CA LEU A 321 -7.87 -9.61 -12.93
C LEU A 321 -7.73 -9.81 -14.43
N ASN A 322 -6.66 -9.27 -15.04
CA ASN A 322 -6.38 -9.44 -16.46
C ASN A 322 -4.88 -9.34 -16.75
N ASN A 323 -4.49 -9.76 -17.96
CA ASN A 323 -3.15 -9.46 -18.45
C ASN A 323 -3.10 -8.06 -19.06
N ILE A 324 -2.09 -7.29 -18.67
CA ILE A 324 -1.68 -6.09 -19.40
C ILE A 324 -0.51 -6.38 -20.32
N THR A 325 -0.35 -5.60 -21.37
CA THR A 325 0.86 -5.60 -22.19
C THR A 325 1.82 -4.56 -21.64
N GLY A 326 2.97 -5.03 -21.11
CA GLY A 326 4.03 -4.14 -20.67
C GLY A 326 4.70 -3.40 -21.83
N ASN A 327 5.49 -2.38 -21.54
CA ASN A 327 6.23 -1.63 -22.57
C ASN A 327 7.31 -2.46 -23.28
N ASP A 328 7.63 -3.64 -22.75
CA ASP A 328 8.48 -4.66 -23.40
C ASP A 328 7.70 -5.63 -24.32
N GLY A 329 6.40 -5.44 -24.47
CA GLY A 329 5.51 -6.24 -25.30
C GLY A 329 5.08 -7.57 -24.70
N LYS A 330 5.46 -7.87 -23.45
CA LYS A 330 5.05 -9.11 -22.75
C LYS A 330 3.77 -8.91 -21.95
N GLN A 331 3.13 -10.04 -21.63
CA GLN A 331 1.91 -10.06 -20.83
C GLN A 331 2.22 -10.24 -19.33
N TYR A 332 1.59 -9.41 -18.51
CA TYR A 332 1.70 -9.45 -17.07
C TYR A 332 0.30 -9.43 -16.43
N PRO A 333 -0.05 -10.44 -15.63
CA PRO A 333 -1.29 -10.41 -14.86
C PRO A 333 -1.23 -9.34 -13.80
N VAL A 334 -2.27 -8.55 -13.73
CA VAL A 334 -2.50 -7.51 -12.73
C VAL A 334 -3.96 -7.50 -12.32
N GLN A 335 -4.27 -6.79 -11.26
CA GLN A 335 -5.63 -6.37 -10.97
C GLN A 335 -5.90 -4.97 -11.51
N SER A 336 -7.18 -4.60 -11.67
CA SER A 336 -7.61 -3.23 -11.93
C SER A 336 -7.28 -2.34 -10.73
N LEU A 337 -7.23 -1.03 -10.97
CA LEU A 337 -7.01 0.01 -9.97
C LEU A 337 -8.21 0.94 -9.94
N TRP A 338 -8.53 1.49 -8.77
CA TRP A 338 -9.62 2.46 -8.67
C TRP A 338 -9.27 3.75 -9.41
N SER A 339 -10.19 4.19 -10.24
CA SER A 339 -10.12 5.46 -10.97
C SER A 339 -11.30 6.34 -10.60
N ASN A 340 -11.05 7.46 -9.93
CA ASN A 340 -12.07 8.45 -9.62
C ASN A 340 -12.69 9.08 -10.87
N ASP A 341 -11.92 9.29 -11.93
CA ASP A 341 -12.35 9.96 -13.16
C ASP A 341 -13.18 9.07 -14.08
N SER A 342 -13.11 7.76 -13.88
CA SER A 342 -13.85 6.79 -14.69
C SER A 342 -15.35 6.91 -14.48
N ALA A 343 -16.13 6.37 -15.43
CA ALA A 343 -17.59 6.41 -15.44
C ALA A 343 -18.17 7.83 -15.26
N GLY A 344 -17.51 8.84 -15.85
CA GLY A 344 -17.95 10.22 -15.77
C GLY A 344 -17.75 10.87 -14.40
N GLY A 345 -16.74 10.42 -13.64
CA GLY A 345 -16.40 10.93 -12.32
C GLY A 345 -17.09 10.22 -11.15
N THR A 346 -17.81 9.13 -11.42
CA THR A 346 -18.42 8.32 -10.35
C THR A 346 -17.49 7.25 -9.81
N GLY A 347 -16.39 7.01 -10.50
CA GLY A 347 -15.36 6.04 -10.16
C GLY A 347 -15.71 4.60 -10.49
N TYR A 348 -14.71 3.83 -10.88
CA TYR A 348 -14.74 2.37 -10.96
C TYR A 348 -13.34 1.78 -11.09
N CYS A 349 -13.21 0.47 -11.03
CA CYS A 349 -11.96 -0.27 -11.22
C CYS A 349 -11.57 -0.30 -12.70
N ALA A 350 -10.43 0.27 -13.05
CA ALA A 350 -9.99 0.48 -14.43
C ALA A 350 -8.54 0.00 -14.65
N GLY A 351 -8.13 -0.03 -15.91
CA GLY A 351 -6.74 -0.26 -16.31
C GLY A 351 -6.40 -1.69 -16.71
N ALA A 352 -7.01 -2.72 -16.11
CA ALA A 352 -6.78 -4.08 -16.57
C ALA A 352 -7.72 -4.42 -17.73
N GLY A 353 -7.33 -4.04 -18.94
CA GLY A 353 -8.08 -4.32 -20.18
C GLY A 353 -9.02 -3.22 -20.66
N ASP A 354 -9.07 -2.08 -19.98
CA ASP A 354 -9.88 -0.94 -20.39
C ASP A 354 -9.06 0.10 -21.14
N ASP A 355 -9.64 0.64 -22.20
CA ASP A 355 -9.14 1.86 -22.86
C ASP A 355 -9.49 3.06 -21.98
N LEU A 356 -8.58 3.42 -21.07
CA LEU A 356 -8.75 4.65 -20.31
C LEU A 356 -8.63 5.86 -21.24
N PRO A 357 -9.50 6.87 -21.11
CA PRO A 357 -9.26 8.13 -21.77
C PRO A 357 -7.96 8.72 -21.19
N VAL A 358 -6.95 8.82 -22.04
CA VAL A 358 -5.69 9.51 -21.71
C VAL A 358 -6.06 10.98 -21.57
N THR A 359 -6.27 11.44 -20.32
CA THR A 359 -6.33 12.88 -20.07
C THR A 359 -4.90 13.40 -20.13
N GLY A 360 -4.58 14.07 -21.26
CA GLY A 360 -3.31 14.73 -21.48
C GLY A 360 -3.16 16.01 -20.67
#